data_b3328a91d09991a7e50c8c215f6509ab
#
_entry.id   b3328a91d09991a7e50c8c215f6509ab
#
_cell.length_a   1.000
_cell.length_b   1.000
_cell.length_c   1.000
_cell.angle_alpha   90.00
_cell.angle_beta   90.00
_cell.angle_gamma   90.00
#
_symmetry.space_group_name_H-M   'P 1'
#
loop_
_entity.id
_entity.type
_entity.pdbx_description
1 polymer ?
#
loop_
_entity_poly.entity_id
_entity_poly.type
_entity_poly.pdbx_seq_one_letter_code
_entity_poly.pdbx_strand_id
1 'polypeptide(L)'
;MHATRKTGEMPAHWPQYGLAAVIALVISAGLHLVSCGKTSGGVPQPTPAQPQPGATPPNAVLTFHNDNARSGQNLTETTLTPGNVKASSFGKLFVIATDGKVDAQPLYLPNVNTPSHGTHNILYVASEHGTVYGLDADTGSTLWKISTLLSGEKPSDDRNCSQVTPEIGVTATPVIDPAAGPHGTIYVAAMSKDGAGNYHQRLHALDVTTGAEQFGGPKEVQASFPGQGAGSSGGTVVFSPGQYEERAGLLLVDGIVYTAWTSHCDHGPYTGWVIGYDQNTLAQVSVLNVTPNGSEGAIWMAGCGPAADASGNIYLLDANGVFDSSLDARGFPGKGDFGNAFLKISTANKQLAVADYFEMFNQAAENGSDQDLGSGGALVLPDFNDSTGKARHLAVGAGKDGNIYVVDRDALGGFNPNSNNIYQQVSGALSGSVFSMPAYFNNTLYYGAVSDRIKAFAISQARLATAPSSRTSHSFPYPGATPSISANGTSSAILWAAENDDPAVLHAYDATNLATELYNSSQAPDSRDELSEGNKFIVPTVVNGKVYVGTINGVGVFGLLK
;
A
#
# COMPACT_ATOMS: atom_id res chain seq x y z
N MET A 1 3.83 -29.35 -61.98
CA MET A 1 5.13 -29.19 -62.67
C MET A 1 6.15 -28.80 -61.59
N HIS A 2 6.92 -29.79 -61.23
CA HIS A 2 8.39 -29.87 -61.11
C HIS A 2 9.02 -28.74 -60.30
N ALA A 3 9.43 -28.96 -59.07
CA ALA A 3 10.64 -29.63 -58.55
C ALA A 3 11.91 -28.82 -58.79
N THR A 4 12.63 -28.43 -57.75
CA THR A 4 13.91 -29.05 -57.38
C THR A 4 14.45 -28.46 -56.07
N ARG A 5 14.88 -29.38 -55.20
CA ARG A 5 15.74 -29.16 -54.01
C ARG A 5 17.16 -28.74 -54.43
N LYS A 6 17.86 -28.00 -53.56
CA LYS A 6 19.30 -28.23 -53.30
C LYS A 6 19.66 -27.99 -51.84
N THR A 7 20.25 -29.02 -51.27
CA THR A 7 20.97 -29.16 -50.02
C THR A 7 22.36 -28.55 -50.10
N GLY A 8 22.89 -28.04 -48.98
CA GLY A 8 24.30 -27.65 -48.84
C GLY A 8 24.72 -27.64 -47.39
N GLU A 9 25.66 -28.49 -47.08
CA GLU A 9 26.17 -28.92 -45.76
C GLU A 9 27.00 -27.87 -45.03
N MET A 10 27.13 -28.11 -43.69
CA MET A 10 28.09 -27.48 -42.78
C MET A 10 29.56 -27.85 -43.11
N PRO A 11 30.54 -27.15 -42.52
CA PRO A 11 31.36 -27.85 -41.55
C PRO A 11 31.65 -27.08 -40.25
N ALA A 12 31.80 -27.90 -39.21
CA ALA A 12 32.28 -27.56 -37.89
C ALA A 12 33.81 -27.37 -37.86
N HIS A 13 34.30 -26.52 -36.98
CA HIS A 13 35.60 -26.67 -36.32
C HIS A 13 35.68 -25.89 -35.02
N TRP A 14 35.83 -26.64 -33.92
CA TRP A 14 36.41 -26.18 -32.66
C TRP A 14 37.93 -26.28 -32.71
N PRO A 15 38.70 -25.51 -31.91
CA PRO A 15 39.45 -26.19 -30.86
C PRO A 15 39.42 -25.58 -29.47
N GLN A 16 39.48 -26.45 -28.48
CA GLN A 16 39.82 -26.22 -27.09
C GLN A 16 41.30 -25.94 -26.88
N TYR A 17 41.63 -25.19 -25.83
CA TYR A 17 42.74 -25.26 -24.86
C TYR A 17 42.51 -24.12 -23.88
N GLY A 18 42.37 -24.21 -22.56
CA GLY A 18 43.06 -24.98 -21.54
C GLY A 18 44.22 -24.17 -20.96
N LEU A 19 44.06 -23.55 -19.78
CA LEU A 19 44.96 -23.71 -18.64
C LEU A 19 44.59 -22.80 -17.46
N ALA A 20 44.50 -23.40 -16.28
CA ALA A 20 44.32 -22.79 -14.97
C ALA A 20 45.60 -22.07 -14.50
N ALA A 21 45.48 -20.97 -13.82
CA ALA A 21 46.53 -20.41 -12.96
C ALA A 21 45.99 -20.14 -11.56
N VAL A 22 46.48 -20.95 -10.62
CA VAL A 22 46.31 -20.79 -9.18
C VAL A 22 47.33 -19.74 -8.70
N ILE A 23 46.87 -18.68 -8.07
CA ILE A 23 47.73 -17.75 -7.33
C ILE A 23 47.47 -17.96 -5.84
N ALA A 24 48.47 -18.50 -5.14
CA ALA A 24 48.53 -18.62 -3.69
C ALA A 24 49.00 -17.28 -3.11
N LEU A 25 48.23 -16.71 -2.18
CA LEU A 25 48.63 -15.55 -1.39
C LEU A 25 49.26 -16.04 -0.08
N VAL A 26 50.55 -15.71 0.13
CA VAL A 26 51.29 -15.94 1.36
C VAL A 26 50.98 -14.82 2.33
N ILE A 27 50.48 -15.16 3.51
CA ILE A 27 50.31 -14.24 4.64
C ILE A 27 51.58 -14.29 5.47
N SER A 28 52.35 -13.20 5.54
CA SER A 28 53.46 -13.01 6.49
C SER A 28 52.96 -12.30 7.74
N ALA A 29 53.00 -12.99 8.87
CA ALA A 29 52.74 -12.43 10.18
C ALA A 29 54.02 -11.69 10.70
N GLY A 30 53.92 -10.41 10.87
CA GLY A 30 54.96 -9.60 11.56
C GLY A 30 54.53 -9.31 13.00
N LEU A 31 55.22 -9.91 13.98
CA LEU A 31 55.13 -9.55 15.38
C LEU A 31 55.88 -8.25 15.62
N HIS A 32 55.22 -7.22 16.12
CA HIS A 32 55.85 -6.08 16.77
C HIS A 32 55.45 -6.01 18.22
N LEU A 33 56.41 -6.26 19.09
CA LEU A 33 56.38 -5.96 20.53
C LEU A 33 56.46 -4.44 20.72
N VAL A 34 55.49 -3.85 21.37
CA VAL A 34 55.57 -2.48 21.87
C VAL A 34 55.26 -2.45 23.35
N SER A 35 56.19 -1.81 24.03
CA SER A 35 56.35 -1.54 25.44
C SER A 35 55.14 -0.86 26.10
N CYS A 36 54.89 -1.27 27.34
CA CYS A 36 53.86 -0.76 28.25
C CYS A 36 54.23 0.64 28.78
N GLY A 37 53.43 1.65 28.38
CA GLY A 37 53.44 2.99 29.02
C GLY A 37 52.03 3.27 29.55
N LYS A 38 51.86 3.37 30.87
CA LYS A 38 50.61 3.78 31.53
C LYS A 38 50.34 5.26 31.29
N THR A 39 49.26 5.58 30.59
CA THR A 39 48.60 6.90 30.68
C THR A 39 47.11 6.67 30.89
N SER A 40 46.56 7.26 31.93
CA SER A 40 45.15 7.32 32.26
C SER A 40 44.43 8.17 31.19
N GLY A 41 43.76 7.50 30.27
CA GLY A 41 42.88 8.13 29.25
C GLY A 41 41.48 7.59 29.42
N GLY A 42 40.50 8.49 29.54
CA GLY A 42 39.08 8.16 29.66
C GLY A 42 38.58 7.30 28.51
N VAL A 43 37.69 6.39 28.83
CA VAL A 43 36.99 5.52 27.87
C VAL A 43 36.24 6.41 26.87
N PRO A 44 36.49 6.31 25.56
CA PRO A 44 35.67 7.03 24.60
C PRO A 44 34.24 6.49 24.69
N GLN A 45 33.28 7.40 24.89
CA GLN A 45 31.87 7.08 24.78
C GLN A 45 31.62 6.55 23.36
N PRO A 46 30.90 5.45 23.16
CA PRO A 46 30.58 4.97 21.81
C PRO A 46 29.79 6.04 21.10
N THR A 47 30.30 6.52 19.98
CA THR A 47 29.56 7.35 19.03
C THR A 47 28.34 6.56 18.61
N PRO A 48 27.12 7.16 18.59
CA PRO A 48 25.96 6.49 18.04
C PRO A 48 26.29 6.02 16.61
N ALA A 49 26.07 4.74 16.33
CA ALA A 49 26.26 4.19 15.01
C ALA A 49 25.34 4.96 14.03
N GLN A 50 25.94 5.54 12.98
CA GLN A 50 25.13 6.06 11.87
C GLN A 50 24.32 4.90 11.29
N PRO A 51 23.03 5.12 10.97
CA PRO A 51 22.22 4.11 10.29
C PRO A 51 22.91 3.64 9.02
N GLN A 52 22.96 2.34 8.83
CA GLN A 52 23.47 1.74 7.61
C GLN A 52 22.54 2.15 6.46
N PRO A 53 23.03 2.59 5.29
CA PRO A 53 22.17 2.95 4.16
C PRO A 53 21.25 1.77 3.79
N GLY A 54 19.94 1.98 3.78
CA GLY A 54 18.93 1.00 3.38
C GLY A 54 18.19 0.26 4.50
N ALA A 55 18.53 0.49 5.79
CA ALA A 55 17.73 -0.07 6.89
C ALA A 55 16.56 0.88 7.24
N THR A 56 15.34 0.37 7.25
CA THR A 56 14.17 1.12 7.75
C THR A 56 14.43 1.54 9.20
N PRO A 57 14.32 2.85 9.52
CA PRO A 57 14.47 3.29 10.89
C PRO A 57 13.46 2.57 11.80
N PRO A 58 13.87 2.14 13.01
CA PRO A 58 12.93 1.56 13.97
C PRO A 58 11.81 2.57 14.27
N ASN A 59 10.60 2.11 14.41
CA ASN A 59 9.41 2.92 14.63
C ASN A 59 9.04 3.88 13.47
N ALA A 60 9.43 3.61 12.22
CA ALA A 60 8.96 4.37 11.07
C ALA A 60 7.69 3.74 10.47
N VAL A 61 6.80 4.59 9.93
CA VAL A 61 5.67 4.20 9.07
C VAL A 61 5.87 4.92 7.74
N LEU A 62 6.42 4.19 6.76
CA LEU A 62 6.95 4.76 5.52
C LEU A 62 6.02 4.58 4.32
N THR A 63 5.00 3.77 4.44
CA THR A 63 4.08 3.41 3.37
C THR A 63 2.71 3.02 3.95
N PHE A 64 1.71 2.99 3.09
CA PHE A 64 0.37 2.52 3.44
C PHE A 64 0.43 1.17 4.17
N HIS A 65 -0.32 1.07 5.26
CA HIS A 65 -0.50 -0.16 6.05
C HIS A 65 0.81 -0.79 6.55
N ASN A 66 1.79 0.08 6.87
CA ASN A 66 3.07 -0.12 7.56
C ASN A 66 4.19 -0.76 6.73
N ASP A 67 3.90 -1.67 5.80
CA ASP A 67 4.91 -2.37 5.00
C ASP A 67 4.40 -2.71 3.58
N ASN A 68 5.30 -3.17 2.72
CA ASN A 68 4.95 -3.53 1.35
C ASN A 68 4.08 -4.80 1.25
N ALA A 69 4.08 -5.67 2.25
CA ALA A 69 3.15 -6.80 2.33
C ALA A 69 1.73 -6.37 2.70
N ARG A 70 1.58 -5.13 3.16
CA ARG A 70 0.33 -4.51 3.64
C ARG A 70 -0.22 -5.18 4.89
N SER A 71 0.69 -5.58 5.80
CA SER A 71 0.31 -6.33 7.00
C SER A 71 -0.51 -5.52 8.01
N GLY A 72 -0.41 -4.21 8.01
CA GLY A 72 -1.13 -3.32 8.93
C GLY A 72 -0.64 -3.39 10.37
N GLN A 73 0.57 -3.92 10.61
CA GLN A 73 1.09 -4.13 11.95
C GLN A 73 2.32 -3.26 12.24
N ASN A 74 2.33 -2.63 13.42
CA ASN A 74 3.53 -2.06 14.02
C ASN A 74 3.93 -2.92 15.23
N LEU A 75 5.00 -3.69 15.09
CA LEU A 75 5.50 -4.62 16.12
C LEU A 75 6.50 -3.99 17.09
N THR A 76 6.74 -2.69 16.99
CA THR A 76 7.71 -1.95 17.79
C THR A 76 7.05 -0.99 18.78
N GLU A 77 5.71 -1.02 18.91
CA GLU A 77 4.98 -0.19 19.85
C GLU A 77 5.09 -0.76 21.28
N THR A 78 5.77 0.00 22.14
CA THR A 78 6.06 -0.43 23.52
C THR A 78 5.31 0.39 24.58
N THR A 79 4.69 1.50 24.17
CA THR A 79 4.05 2.46 25.08
C THR A 79 2.56 2.15 25.29
N LEU A 80 1.85 1.92 24.16
CA LEU A 80 0.41 1.63 24.22
C LEU A 80 0.19 0.14 24.46
N THR A 81 -0.56 -0.18 25.49
CA THR A 81 -0.85 -1.55 25.90
C THR A 81 -2.33 -1.72 26.25
N PRO A 82 -2.89 -2.94 26.20
CA PRO A 82 -4.26 -3.17 26.65
C PRO A 82 -4.55 -2.72 28.09
N GLY A 83 -3.50 -2.62 28.92
CA GLY A 83 -3.62 -2.17 30.32
C GLY A 83 -3.78 -0.66 30.50
N ASN A 84 -3.26 0.15 29.56
CA ASN A 84 -3.25 1.62 29.67
C ASN A 84 -4.12 2.35 28.63
N VAL A 85 -4.59 1.67 27.58
CA VAL A 85 -5.52 2.23 26.59
C VAL A 85 -6.95 2.08 27.13
N LYS A 86 -7.39 3.09 27.87
CA LYS A 86 -8.75 3.21 28.44
C LYS A 86 -9.09 4.68 28.68
N ALA A 87 -10.35 5.05 28.69
CA ALA A 87 -10.82 6.45 28.76
C ALA A 87 -10.25 7.27 29.94
N SER A 88 -9.80 6.62 31.04
CA SER A 88 -9.17 7.31 32.19
C SER A 88 -7.68 7.62 32.01
N SER A 89 -6.99 7.02 31.06
CA SER A 89 -5.53 7.14 30.89
C SER A 89 -5.08 7.36 29.44
N PHE A 90 -6.01 7.25 28.50
CA PHE A 90 -5.77 7.45 27.06
C PHE A 90 -6.86 8.35 26.49
N GLY A 91 -6.53 9.17 25.50
CA GLY A 91 -7.49 10.05 24.86
C GLY A 91 -6.85 11.00 23.88
N LYS A 92 -7.65 11.93 23.34
CA LYS A 92 -7.21 12.96 22.40
C LYS A 92 -6.27 13.95 23.09
N LEU A 93 -5.07 14.09 22.55
CA LEU A 93 -4.06 15.05 23.01
C LEU A 93 -4.27 16.42 22.37
N PHE A 94 -4.48 16.46 21.05
CA PHE A 94 -4.73 17.65 20.24
C PHE A 94 -5.25 17.27 18.86
N VAL A 95 -5.60 18.29 18.08
CA VAL A 95 -5.96 18.16 16.66
C VAL A 95 -5.00 19.02 15.85
N ILE A 96 -4.51 18.50 14.75
CA ILE A 96 -3.74 19.23 13.74
C ILE A 96 -4.71 19.62 12.63
N ALA A 97 -4.94 20.93 12.44
CA ALA A 97 -5.79 21.41 11.37
C ALA A 97 -5.08 21.36 10.01
N THR A 98 -5.81 20.95 8.97
CA THR A 98 -5.38 20.99 7.57
C THR A 98 -6.30 21.89 6.75
N ASP A 99 -5.89 22.22 5.53
CA ASP A 99 -6.67 23.05 4.60
C ASP A 99 -7.65 22.24 3.74
N GLY A 100 -7.72 20.93 3.91
CA GLY A 100 -8.63 20.01 3.22
C GLY A 100 -8.73 18.69 3.96
N LYS A 101 -9.54 17.78 3.42
CA LYS A 101 -9.69 16.42 3.92
C LYS A 101 -8.35 15.67 3.93
N VAL A 102 -8.20 14.74 4.87
CA VAL A 102 -7.06 13.84 4.98
C VAL A 102 -7.54 12.42 4.67
N ASP A 103 -7.48 12.03 3.39
CA ASP A 103 -7.78 10.68 2.92
C ASP A 103 -6.55 9.78 3.03
N ALA A 104 -5.38 10.30 2.69
CA ALA A 104 -4.11 9.60 2.79
C ALA A 104 -3.78 9.22 4.23
N GLN A 105 -3.30 7.99 4.47
CA GLN A 105 -2.79 7.59 5.77
C GLN A 105 -1.60 8.47 6.16
N PRO A 106 -1.60 9.10 7.35
CA PRO A 106 -0.44 9.84 7.85
C PRO A 106 0.80 8.95 7.97
N LEU A 107 1.94 9.38 7.46
CA LEU A 107 3.21 8.66 7.55
C LEU A 107 4.10 9.25 8.64
N TYR A 108 5.04 8.45 9.14
CA TYR A 108 5.89 8.86 10.25
C TYR A 108 7.35 8.46 10.05
N LEU A 109 8.25 9.42 10.24
CA LEU A 109 9.69 9.20 10.20
C LEU A 109 10.34 9.76 11.46
N PRO A 110 11.01 8.94 12.29
CA PRO A 110 11.64 9.40 13.52
C PRO A 110 12.99 10.06 13.27
N ASN A 111 13.40 10.96 14.19
CA ASN A 111 14.73 11.53 14.28
C ASN A 111 15.23 12.22 13.00
N VAL A 112 14.36 12.92 12.29
CA VAL A 112 14.71 13.68 11.09
C VAL A 112 15.37 15.00 11.49
N ASN A 113 16.57 15.25 10.97
CA ASN A 113 17.27 16.52 11.19
C ASN A 113 16.85 17.53 10.13
N THR A 114 16.04 18.52 10.51
CA THR A 114 15.59 19.60 9.64
C THR A 114 16.54 20.79 9.69
N PRO A 115 16.84 21.45 8.56
CA PRO A 115 17.82 22.55 8.51
C PRO A 115 17.51 23.72 9.45
N SER A 116 16.21 24.03 9.66
CA SER A 116 15.78 25.23 10.38
C SER A 116 15.27 24.95 11.80
N HIS A 117 14.94 23.69 12.15
CA HIS A 117 14.26 23.39 13.40
C HIS A 117 15.00 22.35 14.25
N GLY A 118 16.10 21.73 13.73
CA GLY A 118 16.82 20.67 14.43
C GLY A 118 16.18 19.29 14.23
N THR A 119 16.38 18.37 15.16
CA THR A 119 15.93 16.98 15.05
C THR A 119 14.53 16.81 15.62
N HIS A 120 13.62 16.29 14.82
CA HIS A 120 12.22 16.04 15.15
C HIS A 120 11.77 14.64 14.70
N ASN A 121 10.75 14.12 15.36
CA ASN A 121 9.92 13.07 14.79
C ASN A 121 8.91 13.75 13.88
N ILE A 122 8.87 13.38 12.60
CA ILE A 122 8.00 14.07 11.63
C ILE A 122 6.82 13.19 11.26
N LEU A 123 5.61 13.78 11.36
CA LEU A 123 4.39 13.27 10.78
C LEU A 123 4.17 13.95 9.43
N TYR A 124 4.04 13.16 8.38
CA TYR A 124 3.72 13.63 7.03
C TYR A 124 2.23 13.45 6.78
N VAL A 125 1.56 14.52 6.41
CA VAL A 125 0.12 14.57 6.14
C VAL A 125 -0.09 15.20 4.78
N ALA A 126 -0.96 14.62 3.97
CA ALA A 126 -1.38 15.20 2.70
C ALA A 126 -2.89 15.43 2.70
N SER A 127 -3.34 16.50 2.04
CA SER A 127 -4.74 16.88 1.99
C SER A 127 -5.30 16.91 0.57
N GLU A 128 -6.62 16.79 0.47
CA GLU A 128 -7.33 16.93 -0.80
C GLU A 128 -7.27 18.37 -1.35
N HIS A 129 -6.79 19.33 -0.56
CA HIS A 129 -6.46 20.68 -1.06
C HIS A 129 -5.13 20.73 -1.84
N GLY A 130 -4.45 19.59 -2.00
CA GLY A 130 -3.16 19.51 -2.68
C GLY A 130 -2.02 20.07 -1.84
N THR A 131 -2.11 19.99 -0.52
CA THR A 131 -1.04 20.42 0.40
C THR A 131 -0.39 19.22 1.07
N VAL A 132 0.94 19.24 1.14
CA VAL A 132 1.73 18.26 1.91
C VAL A 132 2.39 18.97 3.08
N TYR A 133 2.27 18.38 4.25
CA TYR A 133 2.78 18.90 5.52
C TYR A 133 3.86 18.00 6.08
N GLY A 134 4.95 18.58 6.58
CA GLY A 134 5.86 17.96 7.53
C GLY A 134 5.65 18.60 8.91
N LEU A 135 5.14 17.82 9.84
CA LEU A 135 4.69 18.27 11.15
C LEU A 135 5.55 17.66 12.24
N ASP A 136 5.88 18.41 13.28
CA ASP A 136 6.41 17.82 14.50
C ASP A 136 5.37 16.87 15.10
N ALA A 137 5.68 15.60 15.14
CA ALA A 137 4.75 14.55 15.59
C ALA A 137 4.45 14.61 17.09
N ASP A 138 5.26 15.33 17.87
CA ASP A 138 5.10 15.44 19.32
C ASP A 138 4.23 16.64 19.73
N THR A 139 4.27 17.72 18.95
CA THR A 139 3.57 18.97 19.26
C THR A 139 2.47 19.33 18.25
N GLY A 140 2.47 18.76 17.05
CA GLY A 140 1.61 19.12 15.93
C GLY A 140 2.04 20.41 15.19
N SER A 141 3.18 21.00 15.57
CA SER A 141 3.67 22.23 14.94
C SER A 141 4.12 21.97 13.51
N THR A 142 3.78 22.90 12.60
CA THR A 142 4.24 22.81 11.20
C THR A 142 5.72 23.14 11.10
N LEU A 143 6.53 22.18 10.64
CA LEU A 143 7.94 22.38 10.32
C LEU A 143 8.09 22.91 8.89
N TRP A 144 7.32 22.35 7.97
CA TRP A 144 7.19 22.82 6.60
C TRP A 144 5.83 22.43 6.02
N LYS A 145 5.39 23.17 5.02
CA LYS A 145 4.27 22.78 4.16
C LYS A 145 4.48 23.30 2.74
N ILE A 146 4.04 22.54 1.75
CA ILE A 146 4.09 22.93 0.34
C ILE A 146 2.75 22.64 -0.33
N SER A 147 2.48 23.37 -1.41
CA SER A 147 1.39 23.04 -2.31
C SER A 147 1.91 22.24 -3.50
N THR A 148 1.18 21.19 -3.90
CA THR A 148 1.45 20.44 -5.13
C THR A 148 0.89 21.15 -6.38
N LEU A 149 0.13 22.22 -6.19
CA LEU A 149 -0.48 22.99 -7.26
C LEU A 149 0.54 23.91 -7.91
N LEU A 150 0.60 23.91 -9.23
CA LEU A 150 1.38 24.89 -9.98
C LEU A 150 0.66 26.25 -10.05
N SER A 151 1.39 27.28 -10.47
CA SER A 151 0.82 28.64 -10.54
C SER A 151 -0.41 28.69 -11.44
N GLY A 152 -1.53 29.17 -10.89
CA GLY A 152 -2.81 29.28 -11.60
C GLY A 152 -3.68 28.03 -11.56
N GLU A 153 -3.25 26.98 -10.89
CA GLU A 153 -4.04 25.78 -10.65
C GLU A 153 -4.82 25.83 -9.34
N LYS A 154 -5.79 24.95 -9.24
CA LYS A 154 -6.55 24.61 -8.03
C LYS A 154 -6.67 23.11 -7.91
N PRO A 155 -7.07 22.55 -6.75
CA PRO A 155 -7.46 21.14 -6.65
C PRO A 155 -8.51 20.81 -7.72
N SER A 156 -8.54 19.56 -8.17
CA SER A 156 -9.60 19.11 -9.08
C SER A 156 -10.96 19.25 -8.42
N ASP A 157 -12.00 19.45 -9.21
CA ASP A 157 -13.36 19.19 -8.76
C ASP A 157 -13.57 17.68 -8.55
N ASP A 158 -14.68 17.30 -7.92
CA ASP A 158 -15.03 15.91 -7.60
C ASP A 158 -15.42 15.07 -8.84
N ARG A 159 -15.26 15.59 -10.03
CA ARG A 159 -15.56 14.91 -11.30
C ARG A 159 -16.99 14.38 -11.40
N ASN A 160 -17.95 14.98 -10.69
CA ASN A 160 -19.31 14.51 -10.49
C ASN A 160 -19.38 13.12 -9.83
N CYS A 161 -18.37 12.80 -9.00
CA CYS A 161 -18.28 11.58 -8.24
C CYS A 161 -18.14 11.93 -6.76
N SER A 162 -19.19 11.68 -5.98
CA SER A 162 -19.21 12.02 -4.54
C SER A 162 -18.34 11.12 -3.65
N GLN A 163 -17.44 10.33 -4.24
CA GLN A 163 -16.57 9.45 -3.45
C GLN A 163 -15.45 10.25 -2.78
N VAL A 164 -14.82 11.19 -3.50
CA VAL A 164 -13.90 12.19 -2.94
C VAL A 164 -14.45 13.57 -3.29
N THR A 165 -14.87 14.35 -2.30
CA THR A 165 -15.59 15.61 -2.46
C THR A 165 -15.29 16.55 -1.29
N PRO A 166 -15.29 17.88 -1.45
CA PRO A 166 -15.71 18.65 -2.63
C PRO A 166 -14.61 18.85 -3.67
N GLU A 167 -13.39 18.42 -3.39
CA GLU A 167 -12.20 18.60 -4.23
C GLU A 167 -11.32 17.35 -4.16
N ILE A 168 -10.46 17.17 -5.17
CA ILE A 168 -9.47 16.09 -5.27
C ILE A 168 -8.09 16.71 -5.43
N GLY A 169 -7.19 16.38 -4.53
CA GLY A 169 -5.79 16.80 -4.53
C GLY A 169 -4.85 15.63 -4.30
N VAL A 170 -4.61 15.22 -3.04
CA VAL A 170 -3.79 14.06 -2.68
C VAL A 170 -4.67 13.05 -1.93
N THR A 171 -5.19 12.07 -2.63
CA THR A 171 -6.04 11.01 -2.09
C THR A 171 -5.20 9.79 -1.66
N ALA A 172 -4.28 9.37 -2.53
CA ALA A 172 -3.43 8.20 -2.28
C ALA A 172 -2.44 8.43 -1.14
N THR A 173 -2.27 7.42 -0.28
CA THR A 173 -1.20 7.44 0.71
C THR A 173 0.17 7.49 0.01
N PRO A 174 1.02 8.48 0.34
CA PRO A 174 2.38 8.58 -0.16
C PRO A 174 3.27 7.40 0.24
N VAL A 175 4.51 7.38 -0.28
CA VAL A 175 5.55 6.47 0.18
C VAL A 175 6.85 7.22 0.44
N ILE A 176 7.58 6.84 1.49
CA ILE A 176 8.85 7.45 1.88
C ILE A 176 10.00 6.47 1.66
N ASP A 177 11.05 6.95 0.97
CA ASP A 177 12.36 6.32 1.01
C ASP A 177 13.33 7.21 1.80
N PRO A 178 13.71 6.83 3.02
CA PRO A 178 14.63 7.62 3.82
C PRO A 178 16.07 7.65 3.28
N ALA A 179 16.38 6.80 2.28
CA ALA A 179 17.70 6.73 1.65
C ALA A 179 17.78 7.44 0.30
N ALA A 180 16.64 7.83 -0.31
CA ALA A 180 16.63 8.52 -1.60
C ALA A 180 16.91 10.02 -1.45
N GLY A 181 17.72 10.57 -2.35
CA GLY A 181 18.13 11.98 -2.26
C GLY A 181 19.07 12.29 -1.08
N PRO A 182 19.31 13.56 -0.78
CA PRO A 182 20.26 13.96 0.25
C PRO A 182 19.77 13.73 1.70
N HIS A 183 18.44 13.74 1.92
CA HIS A 183 17.86 13.67 3.26
C HIS A 183 16.71 12.65 3.40
N GLY A 184 16.40 11.92 2.35
CA GLY A 184 15.19 11.11 2.18
C GLY A 184 14.15 11.80 1.31
N THR A 185 13.26 11.02 0.71
CA THR A 185 12.24 11.49 -0.23
C THR A 185 10.88 10.92 0.10
N ILE A 186 9.86 11.76 0.08
CA ILE A 186 8.45 11.34 0.06
C ILE A 186 7.89 11.52 -1.35
N TYR A 187 7.32 10.45 -1.91
CA TYR A 187 6.67 10.46 -3.24
C TYR A 187 5.18 10.59 -3.06
N VAL A 188 4.58 11.54 -3.80
CA VAL A 188 3.17 11.94 -3.67
C VAL A 188 2.54 12.02 -5.06
N ALA A 189 1.41 11.36 -5.26
CA ALA A 189 0.58 11.58 -6.45
C ALA A 189 -0.49 12.63 -6.13
N ALA A 190 -0.66 13.60 -7.03
CA ALA A 190 -1.60 14.70 -6.82
C ALA A 190 -2.38 15.04 -8.09
N MET A 191 -3.66 15.36 -7.92
CA MET A 191 -4.54 15.82 -8.99
C MET A 191 -4.81 17.32 -8.88
N SER A 192 -4.81 18.01 -10.03
CA SER A 192 -5.15 19.44 -10.11
C SER A 192 -5.92 19.79 -11.37
N LYS A 193 -6.43 21.01 -11.42
CA LYS A 193 -7.13 21.59 -12.57
C LYS A 193 -6.61 22.99 -12.84
N ASP A 194 -6.22 23.27 -14.09
CA ASP A 194 -5.74 24.59 -14.49
C ASP A 194 -6.87 25.59 -14.79
N GLY A 195 -6.51 26.86 -15.01
CA GLY A 195 -7.45 27.92 -15.33
C GLY A 195 -8.14 27.78 -16.70
N ALA A 196 -7.63 26.93 -17.60
CA ALA A 196 -8.26 26.58 -18.87
C ALA A 196 -9.22 25.39 -18.75
N GLY A 197 -9.25 24.73 -17.59
CA GLY A 197 -10.12 23.59 -17.31
C GLY A 197 -9.49 22.24 -17.60
N ASN A 198 -8.19 22.17 -17.90
CA ASN A 198 -7.48 20.91 -18.07
C ASN A 198 -7.16 20.29 -16.73
N TYR A 199 -7.23 18.95 -16.66
CA TYR A 199 -6.87 18.17 -15.49
C TYR A 199 -5.44 17.67 -15.62
N HIS A 200 -4.75 17.59 -14.47
CA HIS A 200 -3.38 17.13 -14.36
C HIS A 200 -3.28 16.09 -13.27
N GLN A 201 -2.48 15.07 -13.52
CA GLN A 201 -2.04 14.09 -12.53
C GLN A 201 -0.52 14.16 -12.48
N ARG A 202 0.07 14.33 -11.29
CA ARG A 202 1.52 14.48 -11.15
C ARG A 202 2.07 13.65 -10.03
N LEU A 203 3.25 13.07 -10.28
CA LEU A 203 4.08 12.45 -9.25
C LEU A 203 5.11 13.48 -8.79
N HIS A 204 5.07 13.81 -7.51
CA HIS A 204 6.01 14.66 -6.80
C HIS A 204 7.05 13.82 -6.06
N ALA A 205 8.27 14.32 -5.92
CA ALA A 205 9.31 13.76 -5.07
C ALA A 205 9.82 14.88 -4.17
N LEU A 206 9.46 14.84 -2.91
CA LEU A 206 9.70 15.93 -1.98
C LEU A 206 10.75 15.54 -0.94
N ASP A 207 11.70 16.43 -0.66
CA ASP A 207 12.66 16.28 0.43
C ASP A 207 11.93 16.20 1.78
N VAL A 208 12.16 15.15 2.55
CA VAL A 208 11.46 14.91 3.82
C VAL A 208 11.71 15.98 4.87
N THR A 209 12.80 16.75 4.75
CA THR A 209 13.19 17.79 5.73
C THR A 209 12.65 19.17 5.41
N THR A 210 12.32 19.45 4.14
CA THR A 210 11.96 20.80 3.66
C THR A 210 10.72 20.85 2.78
N GLY A 211 10.26 19.73 2.25
CA GLY A 211 9.21 19.67 1.24
C GLY A 211 9.64 20.15 -0.15
N ALA A 212 10.92 20.43 -0.37
CA ALA A 212 11.41 20.89 -1.68
C ALA A 212 11.34 19.76 -2.72
N GLU A 213 10.95 20.09 -3.96
CA GLU A 213 10.96 19.15 -5.07
C GLU A 213 12.36 18.64 -5.36
N GLN A 214 12.48 17.35 -5.59
CA GLN A 214 13.71 16.65 -5.95
C GLN A 214 13.60 16.01 -7.35
N PHE A 215 14.73 15.56 -7.89
CA PHE A 215 14.84 14.77 -9.13
C PHE A 215 14.17 15.42 -10.35
N GLY A 216 14.05 16.77 -10.34
CA GLY A 216 13.42 17.53 -11.42
C GLY A 216 11.90 17.41 -11.49
N GLY A 217 11.28 17.01 -10.37
CA GLY A 217 9.81 16.96 -10.22
C GLY A 217 9.12 18.34 -10.26
N PRO A 218 7.78 18.38 -10.28
CA PRO A 218 6.90 17.21 -10.41
C PRO A 218 6.91 16.61 -11.82
N LYS A 219 6.54 15.32 -11.92
CA LYS A 219 6.42 14.60 -13.18
C LYS A 219 4.96 14.45 -13.59
N GLU A 220 4.59 14.99 -14.73
CA GLU A 220 3.27 14.78 -15.33
C GLU A 220 3.06 13.30 -15.67
N VAL A 221 1.93 12.72 -15.28
CA VAL A 221 1.55 11.34 -15.60
C VAL A 221 1.04 11.29 -17.03
N GLN A 222 1.76 10.55 -17.87
CA GLN A 222 1.42 10.32 -19.26
C GLN A 222 1.73 8.87 -19.59
N ALA A 223 0.75 8.12 -20.05
CA ALA A 223 0.94 6.73 -20.42
C ALA A 223 0.18 6.37 -21.68
N SER A 224 0.67 5.39 -22.39
CA SER A 224 -0.01 4.75 -23.50
C SER A 224 0.30 3.26 -23.52
N PHE A 225 -0.63 2.45 -24.00
CA PHE A 225 -0.49 1.01 -24.07
C PHE A 225 -1.13 0.48 -25.38
N PRO A 226 -0.52 -0.50 -26.05
CA PRO A 226 -1.13 -1.12 -27.23
C PRO A 226 -2.45 -1.78 -26.88
N GLY A 227 -3.52 -1.46 -27.62
CA GLY A 227 -4.83 -2.03 -27.37
C GLY A 227 -5.95 -1.32 -28.14
N GLN A 228 -7.12 -1.96 -28.16
CA GLN A 228 -8.34 -1.46 -28.81
C GLN A 228 -9.48 -1.25 -27.81
N GLY A 229 -9.18 -1.26 -26.51
CA GLY A 229 -10.13 -1.10 -25.43
C GLY A 229 -10.77 0.29 -25.36
N ALA A 230 -11.53 0.51 -24.30
CA ALA A 230 -12.26 1.75 -24.08
C ALA A 230 -11.32 2.98 -24.11
N GLY A 231 -11.71 3.99 -24.88
CA GLY A 231 -10.92 5.22 -25.05
C GLY A 231 -9.71 5.07 -25.99
N SER A 232 -9.54 3.94 -26.70
CA SER A 232 -8.43 3.75 -27.63
C SER A 232 -8.60 4.56 -28.93
N SER A 233 -7.48 4.90 -29.54
CA SER A 233 -7.41 5.50 -30.86
C SER A 233 -6.20 4.94 -31.62
N GLY A 234 -6.43 4.49 -32.88
CA GLY A 234 -5.36 3.97 -33.72
C GLY A 234 -4.63 2.74 -33.14
N GLY A 235 -5.31 1.90 -32.35
CA GLY A 235 -4.71 0.70 -31.73
C GLY A 235 -3.93 1.00 -30.46
N THR A 236 -4.15 2.14 -29.83
CA THR A 236 -3.46 2.56 -28.61
C THR A 236 -4.48 3.10 -27.60
N VAL A 237 -4.44 2.60 -26.37
CA VAL A 237 -5.14 3.18 -25.22
C VAL A 237 -4.22 4.25 -24.63
N VAL A 238 -4.78 5.44 -24.32
CA VAL A 238 -4.05 6.58 -23.80
C VAL A 238 -4.60 6.99 -22.43
N PHE A 239 -3.71 7.20 -21.46
CA PHE A 239 -4.07 7.72 -20.15
C PHE A 239 -4.55 9.16 -20.27
N SER A 240 -5.73 9.46 -19.72
CA SER A 240 -6.32 10.79 -19.68
C SER A 240 -6.39 11.28 -18.23
N PRO A 241 -5.65 12.32 -17.81
CA PRO A 241 -5.61 12.77 -16.41
C PRO A 241 -6.98 13.08 -15.80
N GLY A 242 -7.92 13.59 -16.58
CA GLY A 242 -9.28 13.89 -16.10
C GLY A 242 -10.20 12.67 -16.00
N GLN A 243 -9.78 11.51 -16.48
CA GLN A 243 -10.54 10.26 -16.42
C GLN A 243 -10.19 9.42 -15.20
N TYR A 244 -9.00 9.60 -14.65
CA TYR A 244 -8.44 8.72 -13.65
C TYR A 244 -8.13 9.45 -12.34
N GLU A 245 -8.14 8.68 -11.25
CA GLU A 245 -7.77 9.10 -9.90
C GLU A 245 -6.80 8.09 -9.30
N GLU A 246 -5.77 8.56 -8.60
CA GLU A 246 -4.91 7.70 -7.79
C GLU A 246 -5.51 7.59 -6.39
N ARG A 247 -6.14 6.46 -6.08
CA ARG A 247 -6.71 6.18 -4.76
C ARG A 247 -5.88 5.18 -3.98
N ALA A 248 -5.31 4.21 -4.70
CA ALA A 248 -4.47 3.18 -4.11
C ALA A 248 -3.17 3.78 -3.57
N GLY A 249 -2.82 3.47 -2.32
CA GLY A 249 -1.55 3.93 -1.73
C GLY A 249 -0.35 3.55 -2.60
N LEU A 250 0.59 4.47 -2.76
CA LEU A 250 1.78 4.26 -3.58
C LEU A 250 2.61 3.07 -3.05
N LEU A 251 3.30 2.38 -3.96
CA LEU A 251 4.17 1.27 -3.64
C LEU A 251 5.59 1.55 -4.12
N LEU A 252 6.58 1.42 -3.23
CA LEU A 252 7.99 1.51 -3.58
C LEU A 252 8.66 0.14 -3.45
N VAL A 253 9.11 -0.41 -4.57
CA VAL A 253 9.80 -1.70 -4.64
C VAL A 253 10.97 -1.59 -5.62
N ASP A 254 12.13 -2.07 -5.22
CA ASP A 254 13.36 -2.17 -6.04
C ASP A 254 13.72 -0.86 -6.76
N GLY A 255 13.52 0.28 -6.08
CA GLY A 255 13.83 1.59 -6.60
C GLY A 255 12.83 2.15 -7.61
N ILE A 256 11.64 1.56 -7.68
CA ILE A 256 10.55 2.00 -8.55
C ILE A 256 9.33 2.34 -7.71
N VAL A 257 8.78 3.54 -7.93
CA VAL A 257 7.49 3.99 -7.37
C VAL A 257 6.39 3.58 -8.33
N TYR A 258 5.45 2.77 -7.85
CA TYR A 258 4.29 2.30 -8.62
C TYR A 258 3.04 3.05 -8.20
N THR A 259 2.26 3.43 -9.22
CA THR A 259 0.93 4.03 -9.11
C THR A 259 -0.11 3.10 -9.74
N ALA A 260 -1.34 3.10 -9.22
CA ALA A 260 -2.41 2.22 -9.69
C ALA A 260 -3.75 2.98 -9.72
N TRP A 261 -4.36 3.08 -10.89
CA TRP A 261 -5.35 4.10 -11.21
C TRP A 261 -6.77 3.55 -11.30
N THR A 262 -7.69 4.29 -10.70
CA THR A 262 -9.14 4.06 -10.83
C THR A 262 -9.82 5.10 -11.73
N SER A 263 -11.11 4.88 -12.03
CA SER A 263 -11.97 5.89 -12.65
C SER A 263 -12.67 6.76 -11.58
N HIS A 264 -13.49 7.70 -12.02
CA HIS A 264 -14.42 8.45 -11.16
C HIS A 264 -15.82 7.85 -11.28
N CYS A 265 -16.30 7.10 -10.27
CA CYS A 265 -17.65 6.48 -10.23
C CYS A 265 -18.01 5.72 -11.51
N ASP A 266 -17.08 4.96 -12.06
CA ASP A 266 -17.23 4.16 -13.30
C ASP A 266 -17.70 4.98 -14.52
N HIS A 267 -17.45 6.27 -14.52
CA HIS A 267 -17.72 7.10 -15.68
C HIS A 267 -16.76 6.72 -16.82
N GLY A 268 -17.27 6.02 -17.82
CA GLY A 268 -16.49 5.59 -18.98
C GLY A 268 -16.19 6.72 -19.99
N PRO A 269 -15.28 6.49 -20.95
CA PRO A 269 -14.53 5.25 -21.19
C PRO A 269 -13.25 5.17 -20.31
N TYR A 270 -12.96 4.00 -19.73
CA TYR A 270 -11.73 3.77 -18.96
C TYR A 270 -11.26 2.31 -19.04
N THR A 271 -9.99 2.11 -18.63
CA THR A 271 -9.30 0.82 -18.49
C THR A 271 -8.42 0.85 -17.25
N GLY A 272 -7.92 -0.28 -16.75
CA GLY A 272 -7.08 -0.32 -15.55
C GLY A 272 -5.59 -0.07 -15.84
N TRP A 273 -4.93 0.79 -15.06
CA TRP A 273 -3.52 1.16 -15.24
C TRP A 273 -2.67 0.92 -14.01
N VAL A 274 -1.46 0.40 -14.24
CA VAL A 274 -0.35 0.40 -13.29
C VAL A 274 0.86 1.01 -13.97
N ILE A 275 1.50 2.01 -13.33
CA ILE A 275 2.61 2.76 -13.94
C ILE A 275 3.77 2.81 -12.95
N GLY A 276 4.99 2.52 -13.41
CA GLY A 276 6.21 2.55 -12.61
C GLY A 276 7.13 3.69 -12.99
N TYR A 277 7.67 4.37 -11.97
CA TYR A 277 8.61 5.49 -12.10
C TYR A 277 9.89 5.21 -11.34
N ASP A 278 11.04 5.47 -11.95
CA ASP A 278 12.34 5.38 -11.27
C ASP A 278 12.40 6.43 -10.14
N GLN A 279 12.71 5.99 -8.93
CA GLN A 279 12.66 6.82 -7.73
C GLN A 279 13.64 8.01 -7.75
N ASN A 280 14.76 7.92 -8.48
CA ASN A 280 15.81 8.94 -8.46
C ASN A 280 15.75 9.91 -9.65
N THR A 281 14.85 9.66 -10.62
CA THR A 281 14.74 10.48 -11.83
C THR A 281 13.30 10.85 -12.18
N LEU A 282 12.32 10.21 -11.55
CA LEU A 282 10.89 10.26 -11.89
C LEU A 282 10.62 9.89 -13.37
N ALA A 283 11.57 9.26 -14.04
CA ALA A 283 11.34 8.76 -15.38
C ALA A 283 10.36 7.58 -15.34
N GLN A 284 9.34 7.61 -16.18
CA GLN A 284 8.46 6.46 -16.36
C GLN A 284 9.26 5.31 -16.98
N VAL A 285 9.30 4.18 -16.30
CA VAL A 285 10.09 3.00 -16.71
C VAL A 285 9.23 1.83 -17.15
N SER A 286 7.98 1.78 -16.71
CA SER A 286 7.06 0.69 -17.06
C SER A 286 5.61 1.14 -17.03
N VAL A 287 4.80 0.51 -17.88
CA VAL A 287 3.35 0.71 -17.96
C VAL A 287 2.69 -0.65 -18.19
N LEU A 288 1.62 -0.91 -17.46
CA LEU A 288 0.72 -2.03 -17.69
C LEU A 288 -0.70 -1.51 -17.78
N ASN A 289 -1.46 -2.00 -18.76
CA ASN A 289 -2.92 -1.86 -18.80
C ASN A 289 -3.53 -3.26 -18.64
N VAL A 290 -4.45 -3.43 -17.70
CA VAL A 290 -4.99 -4.75 -17.35
C VAL A 290 -6.24 -5.12 -18.17
N THR A 291 -6.82 -4.15 -18.92
CA THR A 291 -7.95 -4.37 -19.83
C THR A 291 -7.76 -3.67 -21.18
N PRO A 292 -6.60 -3.89 -21.87
CA PRO A 292 -6.19 -3.07 -23.01
C PRO A 292 -7.08 -3.22 -24.25
N ASN A 293 -7.85 -4.30 -24.36
CA ASN A 293 -8.77 -4.56 -25.48
C ASN A 293 -10.23 -4.62 -25.05
N GLY A 294 -10.48 -4.47 -23.75
CA GLY A 294 -11.79 -4.41 -23.12
C GLY A 294 -12.17 -3.02 -22.61
N SER A 295 -12.80 -2.99 -21.47
CA SER A 295 -13.15 -1.77 -20.72
C SER A 295 -13.15 -2.05 -19.22
N GLU A 296 -13.12 -0.97 -18.42
CA GLU A 296 -13.16 -1.07 -16.97
C GLU A 296 -11.93 -1.80 -16.40
N GLY A 297 -12.05 -2.57 -15.30
CA GLY A 297 -10.89 -3.22 -14.69
C GLY A 297 -9.97 -2.23 -13.99
N ALA A 298 -10.51 -1.14 -13.45
CA ALA A 298 -9.76 -0.13 -12.73
C ALA A 298 -9.22 -0.66 -11.40
N ILE A 299 -8.13 -0.08 -10.93
CA ILE A 299 -7.55 -0.47 -9.65
C ILE A 299 -8.15 0.44 -8.57
N TRP A 300 -9.36 0.08 -8.10
CA TRP A 300 -10.06 0.85 -7.08
C TRP A 300 -9.37 0.75 -5.74
N MET A 301 -9.25 -0.46 -5.21
CA MET A 301 -8.63 -0.76 -3.92
C MET A 301 -8.90 0.35 -2.90
N ALA A 302 -10.16 0.70 -2.72
CA ALA A 302 -10.67 1.89 -2.04
C ALA A 302 -9.97 2.14 -0.69
N GLY A 303 -9.05 3.12 -0.62
CA GLY A 303 -8.23 3.36 0.56
C GLY A 303 -7.28 2.23 0.93
N CYS A 304 -6.96 1.31 0.01
CA CYS A 304 -5.96 0.25 0.16
C CYS A 304 -4.68 0.60 -0.62
N GLY A 305 -3.84 -0.38 -0.93
CA GLY A 305 -2.67 -0.21 -1.79
C GLY A 305 -2.13 -1.55 -2.29
N PRO A 306 -1.53 -1.61 -3.48
CA PRO A 306 -0.90 -2.82 -3.99
C PRO A 306 0.13 -3.36 -2.99
N ALA A 307 0.13 -4.68 -2.78
CA ALA A 307 1.11 -5.34 -1.94
C ALA A 307 2.28 -5.86 -2.76
N ALA A 308 3.44 -6.09 -2.13
CA ALA A 308 4.56 -6.75 -2.78
C ALA A 308 5.18 -7.82 -1.89
N ASP A 309 5.71 -8.87 -2.55
CA ASP A 309 6.53 -9.89 -1.88
C ASP A 309 8.02 -9.52 -1.88
N ALA A 310 8.82 -10.32 -1.17
CA ALA A 310 10.27 -10.12 -1.07
C ALA A 310 11.03 -10.29 -2.40
N SER A 311 10.37 -10.84 -3.43
CA SER A 311 10.92 -10.98 -4.78
C SER A 311 10.53 -9.81 -5.70
N GLY A 312 9.82 -8.81 -5.17
CA GLY A 312 9.37 -7.65 -5.89
C GLY A 312 8.11 -7.87 -6.75
N ASN A 313 7.47 -9.04 -6.69
CA ASN A 313 6.18 -9.21 -7.38
C ASN A 313 5.09 -8.40 -6.68
N ILE A 314 4.25 -7.74 -7.47
CA ILE A 314 3.13 -6.93 -6.98
C ILE A 314 1.85 -7.78 -7.00
N TYR A 315 1.06 -7.65 -5.95
CA TYR A 315 -0.26 -8.29 -5.81
C TYR A 315 -1.32 -7.22 -5.64
N LEU A 316 -2.35 -7.30 -6.46
CA LEU A 316 -3.50 -6.38 -6.41
C LEU A 316 -4.78 -7.08 -6.84
N LEU A 317 -5.89 -6.43 -6.52
CA LEU A 317 -7.23 -6.79 -6.96
C LEU A 317 -7.68 -5.71 -7.95
N ASP A 318 -8.06 -6.09 -9.16
CA ASP A 318 -8.74 -5.15 -10.06
C ASP A 318 -10.27 -5.31 -9.97
N ALA A 319 -10.97 -4.25 -10.37
CA ALA A 319 -12.40 -4.15 -10.22
C ALA A 319 -13.14 -4.70 -11.45
N ASN A 320 -14.47 -4.58 -11.43
CA ASN A 320 -15.33 -4.92 -12.54
C ASN A 320 -14.74 -4.48 -13.87
N GLY A 321 -14.75 -5.38 -14.83
CA GLY A 321 -14.20 -5.12 -16.15
C GLY A 321 -14.31 -6.32 -17.07
N VAL A 322 -13.92 -6.11 -18.31
CA VAL A 322 -13.90 -7.21 -19.29
C VAL A 322 -12.82 -8.21 -18.90
N PHE A 323 -13.23 -9.47 -18.74
CA PHE A 323 -12.35 -10.62 -18.69
C PHE A 323 -12.48 -11.43 -19.99
N ASP A 324 -11.38 -11.65 -20.70
CA ASP A 324 -11.38 -12.49 -21.89
C ASP A 324 -11.23 -13.96 -21.51
N SER A 325 -12.35 -14.69 -21.50
CA SER A 325 -12.38 -16.12 -21.17
C SER A 325 -11.82 -17.03 -22.28
N SER A 326 -11.42 -16.48 -23.43
CA SER A 326 -10.73 -17.20 -24.50
C SER A 326 -9.23 -17.23 -24.19
N LEU A 327 -8.80 -18.30 -23.51
CA LEU A 327 -7.44 -18.41 -23.01
C LEU A 327 -6.43 -18.83 -24.08
N ASP A 328 -5.22 -18.32 -24.00
CA ASP A 328 -4.07 -18.74 -24.80
C ASP A 328 -3.54 -20.12 -24.34
N ALA A 329 -2.52 -20.65 -25.01
CA ALA A 329 -1.92 -21.94 -24.68
C ALA A 329 -1.25 -22.00 -23.29
N ARG A 330 -1.01 -20.86 -22.65
CA ARG A 330 -0.48 -20.75 -21.28
C ARG A 330 -1.59 -20.65 -20.24
N GLY A 331 -2.86 -20.55 -20.67
CA GLY A 331 -3.99 -20.34 -19.79
C GLY A 331 -4.24 -18.86 -19.42
N PHE A 332 -3.72 -17.91 -20.18
CA PHE A 332 -3.93 -16.48 -19.98
C PHE A 332 -5.01 -15.93 -20.95
N PRO A 333 -5.76 -14.89 -20.56
CA PRO A 333 -6.67 -14.17 -21.47
C PRO A 333 -5.99 -13.81 -22.77
N GLY A 334 -6.53 -14.29 -23.90
CA GLY A 334 -5.91 -14.16 -25.23
C GLY A 334 -5.81 -12.71 -25.72
N LYS A 335 -6.68 -11.83 -25.21
CA LYS A 335 -6.65 -10.39 -25.48
C LYS A 335 -5.94 -9.59 -24.39
N GLY A 336 -5.53 -10.24 -23.29
CA GLY A 336 -4.88 -9.57 -22.17
C GLY A 336 -5.82 -8.77 -21.27
N ASP A 337 -7.13 -9.07 -21.29
CA ASP A 337 -8.14 -8.40 -20.46
C ASP A 337 -8.43 -9.23 -19.21
N PHE A 338 -8.15 -8.69 -18.02
CA PHE A 338 -8.15 -9.39 -16.73
C PHE A 338 -9.21 -8.85 -15.75
N GLY A 339 -10.21 -8.09 -16.19
CA GLY A 339 -11.16 -7.43 -15.27
C GLY A 339 -11.77 -8.35 -14.22
N ASN A 340 -11.77 -7.88 -12.97
CA ASN A 340 -12.27 -8.54 -11.76
C ASN A 340 -11.37 -9.66 -11.20
N ALA A 341 -10.06 -9.60 -11.44
CA ALA A 341 -9.11 -10.63 -11.08
C ALA A 341 -8.25 -10.31 -9.84
N PHE A 342 -7.72 -11.35 -9.22
CA PHE A 342 -6.59 -11.26 -8.32
C PHE A 342 -5.31 -11.41 -9.15
N LEU A 343 -4.48 -10.38 -9.23
CA LEU A 343 -3.32 -10.33 -10.11
C LEU A 343 -2.00 -10.46 -9.35
N LYS A 344 -1.08 -11.25 -9.92
CA LYS A 344 0.34 -11.22 -9.62
C LYS A 344 1.06 -10.57 -10.79
N ILE A 345 1.70 -9.44 -10.54
CA ILE A 345 2.43 -8.68 -11.56
C ILE A 345 3.92 -8.81 -11.29
N SER A 346 4.67 -9.29 -12.30
CA SER A 346 6.14 -9.29 -12.28
C SER A 346 6.67 -7.89 -12.53
N THR A 347 7.72 -7.52 -11.81
CA THR A 347 8.50 -6.29 -11.99
C THR A 347 9.89 -6.56 -12.59
N ALA A 348 10.14 -7.78 -13.05
CA ALA A 348 11.43 -8.22 -13.54
C ALA A 348 11.95 -7.30 -14.66
N ASN A 349 13.24 -6.94 -14.57
CA ASN A 349 13.90 -6.02 -15.51
C ASN A 349 13.24 -4.64 -15.60
N LYS A 350 12.58 -4.19 -14.51
CA LYS A 350 11.79 -2.94 -14.46
C LYS A 350 10.65 -2.92 -15.48
N GLN A 351 10.11 -4.08 -15.86
CA GLN A 351 8.96 -4.21 -16.76
C GLN A 351 7.78 -4.81 -16.01
N LEU A 352 6.59 -4.26 -16.23
CA LEU A 352 5.36 -4.78 -15.66
C LEU A 352 4.74 -5.81 -16.63
N ALA A 353 4.39 -6.97 -16.09
CA ALA A 353 3.62 -7.97 -16.83
C ALA A 353 2.79 -8.80 -15.84
N VAL A 354 1.57 -9.18 -16.20
CA VAL A 354 0.80 -10.16 -15.43
C VAL A 354 1.55 -11.50 -15.50
N ALA A 355 2.07 -11.95 -14.35
CA ALA A 355 2.84 -13.19 -14.23
C ALA A 355 1.96 -14.37 -13.87
N ASP A 356 0.86 -14.12 -13.17
CA ASP A 356 -0.14 -15.13 -12.79
C ASP A 356 -1.42 -14.41 -12.35
N TYR A 357 -2.54 -15.10 -12.29
CA TYR A 357 -3.81 -14.54 -11.87
C TYR A 357 -4.74 -15.60 -11.30
N PHE A 358 -5.76 -15.16 -10.58
CA PHE A 358 -6.93 -15.95 -10.24
C PHE A 358 -8.16 -15.16 -10.66
N GLU A 359 -9.08 -15.85 -11.34
CA GLU A 359 -10.37 -15.30 -11.76
C GLU A 359 -11.51 -16.19 -11.30
N MET A 360 -12.58 -15.57 -10.80
CA MET A 360 -13.76 -16.27 -10.33
C MET A 360 -14.51 -16.93 -11.49
N PHE A 361 -15.00 -18.16 -11.29
CA PHE A 361 -15.76 -18.88 -12.33
C PHE A 361 -17.04 -18.14 -12.75
N ASN A 362 -17.63 -17.36 -11.86
CA ASN A 362 -18.86 -16.60 -12.04
C ASN A 362 -18.64 -15.10 -12.27
N GLN A 363 -17.43 -14.68 -12.66
CA GLN A 363 -17.02 -13.29 -12.82
C GLN A 363 -18.01 -12.46 -13.67
N ALA A 364 -18.63 -13.03 -14.71
CA ALA A 364 -19.60 -12.31 -15.54
C ALA A 364 -20.88 -11.95 -14.75
N ALA A 365 -21.29 -12.78 -13.80
CA ALA A 365 -22.43 -12.50 -12.92
C ALA A 365 -22.04 -11.48 -11.84
N GLU A 366 -20.82 -11.58 -11.30
CA GLU A 366 -20.26 -10.62 -10.35
C GLU A 366 -20.17 -9.22 -10.98
N ASN A 367 -19.58 -9.09 -12.17
CA ASN A 367 -19.52 -7.84 -12.93
C ASN A 367 -20.92 -7.25 -13.19
N GLY A 368 -21.88 -8.11 -13.60
CA GLY A 368 -23.26 -7.68 -13.88
C GLY A 368 -24.04 -7.25 -12.64
N SER A 369 -23.55 -7.55 -11.45
CA SER A 369 -24.18 -7.25 -10.15
C SER A 369 -23.37 -6.25 -9.32
N ASP A 370 -22.32 -5.66 -9.89
CA ASP A 370 -21.39 -4.75 -9.19
C ASP A 370 -20.74 -5.38 -7.94
N GLN A 371 -20.33 -6.65 -8.07
CA GLN A 371 -19.68 -7.44 -7.00
C GLN A 371 -18.18 -7.53 -7.24
N ASP A 372 -17.53 -6.40 -7.47
CA ASP A 372 -16.10 -6.38 -7.78
C ASP A 372 -15.21 -6.85 -6.63
N LEU A 373 -14.21 -7.65 -6.99
CA LEU A 373 -13.14 -8.08 -6.12
C LEU A 373 -12.23 -6.89 -5.73
N GLY A 374 -12.00 -5.98 -6.66
CA GLY A 374 -11.10 -4.84 -6.54
C GLY A 374 -11.60 -3.69 -5.67
N SER A 375 -12.75 -3.83 -4.99
CA SER A 375 -13.16 -2.85 -3.97
C SER A 375 -12.29 -2.92 -2.70
N GLY A 376 -11.79 -4.10 -2.35
CA GLY A 376 -10.85 -4.32 -1.25
C GLY A 376 -9.41 -4.42 -1.69
N GLY A 377 -8.51 -4.77 -0.77
CA GLY A 377 -7.08 -4.87 -1.02
C GLY A 377 -6.50 -6.28 -0.88
N ALA A 378 -5.35 -6.51 -1.52
CA ALA A 378 -4.57 -7.73 -1.42
C ALA A 378 -3.49 -7.61 -0.35
N LEU A 379 -3.35 -8.61 0.53
CA LEU A 379 -2.31 -8.71 1.54
C LEU A 379 -1.43 -9.93 1.29
N VAL A 380 -0.11 -9.73 1.29
CA VAL A 380 0.88 -10.82 1.20
C VAL A 380 1.15 -11.36 2.61
N LEU A 381 0.86 -12.65 2.80
CA LEU A 381 1.05 -13.31 4.09
C LEU A 381 2.50 -13.80 4.27
N PRO A 382 2.98 -13.93 5.51
CA PRO A 382 4.19 -14.70 5.78
C PRO A 382 4.08 -16.14 5.29
N ASP A 383 5.22 -16.79 5.15
CA ASP A 383 5.25 -18.20 4.77
C ASP A 383 4.72 -19.10 5.91
N PHE A 384 3.91 -20.08 5.55
CA PHE A 384 3.33 -21.05 6.47
C PHE A 384 3.67 -22.48 6.03
N ASN A 385 3.86 -23.38 6.99
CA ASN A 385 3.90 -24.81 6.68
C ASN A 385 2.47 -25.38 6.71
N ASP A 386 2.10 -26.13 5.66
CA ASP A 386 0.85 -26.88 5.63
C ASP A 386 0.93 -28.17 6.50
N SER A 387 -0.17 -28.92 6.55
CA SER A 387 -0.25 -30.17 7.35
C SER A 387 0.76 -31.26 6.94
N THR A 388 1.37 -31.15 5.77
CA THR A 388 2.41 -32.07 5.27
C THR A 388 3.82 -31.57 5.57
N GLY A 389 3.96 -30.34 6.11
CA GLY A 389 5.24 -29.66 6.32
C GLY A 389 5.76 -28.91 5.09
N LYS A 390 4.97 -28.83 4.00
CA LYS A 390 5.33 -28.02 2.83
C LYS A 390 5.11 -26.55 3.12
N ALA A 391 6.12 -25.73 2.81
CA ALA A 391 5.98 -24.27 2.83
C ALA A 391 4.94 -23.81 1.80
N ARG A 392 4.09 -22.86 2.19
CA ARG A 392 3.09 -22.19 1.37
C ARG A 392 3.31 -20.70 1.39
N HIS A 393 3.33 -20.12 0.23
CA HIS A 393 3.49 -18.69 0.01
C HIS A 393 2.11 -18.11 -0.34
N LEU A 394 1.41 -17.54 0.62
CA LEU A 394 0.02 -17.17 0.45
C LEU A 394 -0.17 -15.66 0.32
N ALA A 395 -1.22 -15.26 -0.41
CA ALA A 395 -1.79 -13.92 -0.36
C ALA A 395 -3.31 -14.02 -0.21
N VAL A 396 -3.93 -12.95 0.29
CA VAL A 396 -5.36 -12.95 0.60
C VAL A 396 -6.00 -11.64 0.14
N GLY A 397 -7.26 -11.72 -0.29
CA GLY A 397 -8.09 -10.58 -0.68
C GLY A 397 -9.56 -10.87 -0.51
N ALA A 398 -10.38 -9.84 -0.52
CA ALA A 398 -11.84 -9.91 -0.46
C ALA A 398 -12.44 -8.67 -1.14
N GLY A 399 -13.61 -8.83 -1.72
CA GLY A 399 -14.34 -7.79 -2.43
C GLY A 399 -15.79 -7.62 -1.98
N LYS A 400 -16.65 -7.16 -2.87
CA LYS A 400 -18.06 -6.86 -2.54
C LYS A 400 -18.91 -8.12 -2.29
N ASP A 401 -18.49 -9.28 -2.74
CA ASP A 401 -19.22 -10.55 -2.59
C ASP A 401 -19.15 -11.16 -1.17
N GLY A 402 -18.32 -10.58 -0.28
CA GLY A 402 -18.17 -11.02 1.11
C GLY A 402 -17.43 -12.35 1.30
N ASN A 403 -16.81 -12.88 0.25
CA ASN A 403 -15.94 -14.05 0.32
C ASN A 403 -14.49 -13.63 0.63
N ILE A 404 -13.73 -14.50 1.29
CA ILE A 404 -12.29 -14.34 1.43
C ILE A 404 -11.59 -15.32 0.49
N TYR A 405 -10.74 -14.80 -0.37
CA TYR A 405 -9.97 -15.51 -1.36
C TYR A 405 -8.51 -15.62 -0.90
N VAL A 406 -8.02 -16.85 -0.74
CA VAL A 406 -6.62 -17.15 -0.39
C VAL A 406 -5.98 -17.82 -1.59
N VAL A 407 -5.00 -17.16 -2.17
CA VAL A 407 -4.23 -17.67 -3.33
C VAL A 407 -2.86 -18.18 -2.88
N ASP A 408 -2.36 -19.23 -3.53
CA ASP A 408 -0.97 -19.65 -3.42
C ASP A 408 -0.14 -18.84 -4.42
N ARG A 409 0.82 -18.03 -3.94
CA ARG A 409 1.63 -17.13 -4.78
C ARG A 409 2.53 -17.86 -5.79
N ASP A 410 2.71 -19.18 -5.61
CA ASP A 410 3.43 -20.03 -6.56
C ASP A 410 2.55 -20.46 -7.75
N ALA A 411 1.21 -20.47 -7.56
CA ALA A 411 0.22 -20.77 -8.60
C ALA A 411 -1.15 -20.24 -8.16
N LEU A 412 -1.55 -19.05 -8.65
CA LEU A 412 -2.77 -18.37 -8.22
C LEU A 412 -4.03 -19.16 -8.61
N GLY A 413 -3.98 -19.88 -9.73
CA GLY A 413 -5.05 -20.79 -10.14
C GLY A 413 -5.63 -20.53 -11.53
N GLY A 414 -5.49 -19.33 -12.09
CA GLY A 414 -6.04 -18.95 -13.38
C GLY A 414 -7.57 -18.94 -13.40
N PHE A 415 -8.16 -19.17 -14.55
CA PHE A 415 -9.60 -19.23 -14.76
C PHE A 415 -10.08 -20.66 -15.07
N ASN A 416 -11.15 -21.08 -14.40
CA ASN A 416 -11.87 -22.31 -14.71
C ASN A 416 -13.38 -21.99 -14.73
N PRO A 417 -14.08 -22.19 -15.87
CA PRO A 417 -15.49 -21.77 -16.01
C PRO A 417 -16.49 -22.56 -15.16
N ASN A 418 -16.06 -23.62 -14.48
CA ASN A 418 -16.96 -24.50 -13.73
C ASN A 418 -16.86 -24.32 -12.21
N SER A 419 -15.73 -23.85 -11.70
CA SER A 419 -15.47 -23.68 -10.26
C SER A 419 -14.22 -22.84 -10.03
N ASN A 420 -14.11 -22.20 -8.86
CA ASN A 420 -12.91 -21.49 -8.47
C ASN A 420 -11.73 -22.45 -8.28
N ASN A 421 -10.71 -22.29 -9.12
CA ASN A 421 -9.46 -23.03 -9.01
C ASN A 421 -8.50 -22.22 -8.10
N ILE A 422 -8.72 -22.26 -6.80
CA ILE A 422 -8.03 -21.42 -5.82
C ILE A 422 -7.51 -22.27 -4.65
N TYR A 423 -6.45 -21.79 -3.97
CA TYR A 423 -5.93 -22.46 -2.79
C TYR A 423 -6.98 -22.66 -1.70
N GLN A 424 -7.70 -21.57 -1.34
CA GLN A 424 -8.84 -21.64 -0.42
C GLN A 424 -9.79 -20.46 -0.66
N GLN A 425 -11.09 -20.74 -0.64
CA GLN A 425 -12.14 -19.74 -0.52
C GLN A 425 -12.87 -19.95 0.80
N VAL A 426 -13.13 -18.87 1.54
CA VAL A 426 -14.00 -18.88 2.71
C VAL A 426 -15.28 -18.14 2.34
N SER A 427 -16.27 -18.92 1.90
CA SER A 427 -17.52 -18.38 1.37
C SER A 427 -18.41 -17.80 2.45
N GLY A 428 -18.97 -16.60 2.20
CA GLY A 428 -19.87 -15.91 3.13
C GLY A 428 -19.22 -15.58 4.49
N ALA A 429 -17.90 -15.43 4.51
CA ALA A 429 -17.16 -15.12 5.73
C ALA A 429 -17.51 -13.75 6.28
N LEU A 430 -17.81 -12.80 5.40
CA LEU A 430 -18.10 -11.41 5.69
C LEU A 430 -19.54 -11.09 5.29
N SER A 431 -20.25 -10.34 6.14
CA SER A 431 -21.69 -10.12 5.98
C SER A 431 -22.00 -8.94 5.05
N GLY A 432 -20.99 -8.17 4.65
CA GLY A 432 -21.12 -7.02 3.76
C GLY A 432 -19.94 -6.92 2.81
N SER A 433 -20.02 -5.95 1.90
CA SER A 433 -18.95 -5.64 0.95
C SER A 433 -17.67 -5.19 1.66
N VAL A 434 -16.52 -5.51 1.08
CA VAL A 434 -15.21 -5.13 1.60
C VAL A 434 -14.64 -4.00 0.77
N PHE A 435 -14.43 -2.85 1.40
CA PHE A 435 -13.71 -1.68 0.87
C PHE A 435 -12.47 -1.38 1.71
N SER A 436 -12.00 -2.38 2.45
CA SER A 436 -10.94 -2.24 3.43
C SER A 436 -9.78 -3.16 3.13
N MET A 437 -8.63 -2.84 3.71
CA MET A 437 -7.47 -3.73 3.77
C MET A 437 -7.60 -4.61 5.00
N PRO A 438 -7.37 -5.94 4.91
CA PRO A 438 -7.25 -6.76 6.12
C PRO A 438 -5.93 -6.46 6.85
N ALA A 439 -5.92 -6.59 8.18
CA ALA A 439 -4.68 -6.61 8.94
C ALA A 439 -4.26 -8.05 9.26
N TYR A 440 -2.94 -8.27 9.41
CA TYR A 440 -2.38 -9.54 9.85
C TYR A 440 -1.58 -9.34 11.15
N PHE A 441 -1.79 -10.23 12.11
CA PHE A 441 -0.95 -10.30 13.31
C PHE A 441 -0.96 -11.72 13.89
N ASN A 442 0.22 -12.25 14.18
CA ASN A 442 0.42 -13.50 14.94
C ASN A 442 -0.53 -14.64 14.51
N ASN A 443 -0.48 -15.03 13.24
CA ASN A 443 -1.32 -16.07 12.62
C ASN A 443 -2.83 -15.77 12.65
N THR A 444 -3.20 -14.51 12.62
CA THR A 444 -4.62 -14.08 12.59
C THR A 444 -4.80 -12.98 11.54
N LEU A 445 -5.86 -13.08 10.75
CA LEU A 445 -6.34 -12.05 9.83
C LEU A 445 -7.55 -11.34 10.44
N TYR A 446 -7.61 -10.02 10.23
CA TYR A 446 -8.70 -9.17 10.72
C TYR A 446 -9.34 -8.44 9.55
N TYR A 447 -10.65 -8.62 9.38
CA TYR A 447 -11.45 -7.96 8.33
C TYR A 447 -12.55 -7.10 8.91
N GLY A 448 -12.73 -5.89 8.38
CA GLY A 448 -13.81 -4.95 8.72
C GLY A 448 -14.67 -4.62 7.50
N ALA A 449 -15.68 -5.44 7.20
CA ALA A 449 -16.62 -5.22 6.10
C ALA A 449 -17.72 -4.20 6.46
N VAL A 450 -18.42 -3.70 5.44
CA VAL A 450 -19.54 -2.75 5.59
C VAL A 450 -20.67 -3.35 6.41
N SER A 451 -21.18 -2.59 7.38
CA SER A 451 -22.27 -2.99 8.26
C SER A 451 -22.04 -4.32 8.99
N ASP A 452 -20.78 -4.74 9.06
CA ASP A 452 -20.35 -5.96 9.75
C ASP A 452 -19.45 -5.61 10.94
N ARG A 453 -19.20 -6.59 11.79
CA ARG A 453 -18.25 -6.54 12.89
C ARG A 453 -16.85 -6.81 12.35
N ILE A 454 -15.82 -6.20 12.92
CA ILE A 454 -14.46 -6.67 12.64
C ILE A 454 -14.33 -8.10 13.13
N LYS A 455 -13.89 -8.99 12.27
CA LYS A 455 -13.77 -10.43 12.51
C LYS A 455 -12.32 -10.87 12.47
N ALA A 456 -11.91 -11.70 13.41
CA ALA A 456 -10.57 -12.30 13.48
C ALA A 456 -10.63 -13.76 13.01
N PHE A 457 -9.82 -14.13 12.03
CA PHE A 457 -9.73 -15.47 11.47
C PHE A 457 -8.35 -16.06 11.73
N ALA A 458 -8.27 -17.14 12.47
CA ALA A 458 -7.01 -17.82 12.76
C ALA A 458 -6.46 -18.55 11.51
N ILE A 459 -5.14 -18.54 11.36
CA ILE A 459 -4.42 -19.32 10.34
C ILE A 459 -3.70 -20.48 11.05
N SER A 460 -3.94 -21.68 10.58
CA SER A 460 -3.28 -22.89 11.08
C SER A 460 -2.97 -23.82 9.92
N GLN A 461 -1.76 -24.37 9.90
CA GLN A 461 -1.30 -25.28 8.82
C GLN A 461 -1.56 -24.70 7.41
N ALA A 462 -1.25 -23.41 7.25
CA ALA A 462 -1.47 -22.64 6.03
C ALA A 462 -2.94 -22.55 5.56
N ARG A 463 -3.90 -22.77 6.45
CA ARG A 463 -5.34 -22.63 6.17
C ARG A 463 -5.97 -21.58 7.07
N LEU A 464 -6.80 -20.75 6.46
CA LEU A 464 -7.65 -19.80 7.17
C LEU A 464 -8.85 -20.53 7.76
N ALA A 465 -9.18 -20.27 9.02
CA ALA A 465 -10.39 -20.81 9.66
C ALA A 465 -11.64 -20.32 8.90
N THR A 466 -12.64 -21.18 8.76
CA THR A 466 -13.90 -20.86 8.07
C THR A 466 -14.89 -20.07 8.93
N ALA A 467 -14.61 -19.97 10.23
CA ALA A 467 -15.38 -19.16 11.16
C ALA A 467 -14.43 -18.27 11.97
N PRO A 468 -14.85 -17.05 12.33
CA PRO A 468 -14.01 -16.16 13.13
C PRO A 468 -13.80 -16.70 14.55
N SER A 469 -12.57 -16.57 15.05
CA SER A 469 -12.21 -16.91 16.44
C SER A 469 -12.76 -15.88 17.43
N SER A 470 -12.86 -14.61 17.04
CA SER A 470 -13.50 -13.54 17.78
C SER A 470 -14.01 -12.45 16.83
N ARG A 471 -14.85 -11.57 17.35
CA ARG A 471 -15.38 -10.42 16.61
C ARG A 471 -15.74 -9.30 17.57
N THR A 472 -15.75 -8.05 17.06
CA THR A 472 -16.20 -6.89 17.84
C THR A 472 -17.68 -6.99 18.21
N SER A 473 -18.10 -6.29 19.25
CA SER A 473 -19.51 -6.12 19.57
C SER A 473 -20.18 -5.07 18.67
N HIS A 474 -19.40 -4.06 18.26
CA HIS A 474 -19.80 -2.97 17.37
C HIS A 474 -19.74 -3.41 15.89
N SER A 475 -20.66 -2.89 15.07
CA SER A 475 -20.69 -3.06 13.62
C SER A 475 -20.33 -1.73 12.96
N PHE A 476 -19.42 -1.75 12.00
CA PHE A 476 -18.93 -0.55 11.33
C PHE A 476 -19.79 -0.21 10.11
N PRO A 477 -20.35 1.01 10.02
CA PRO A 477 -21.15 1.43 8.87
C PRO A 477 -20.30 1.53 7.60
N TYR A 478 -20.87 2.01 6.51
CA TYR A 478 -20.11 2.26 5.29
C TYR A 478 -18.98 3.28 5.53
N PRO A 479 -17.75 3.00 5.08
CA PRO A 479 -17.29 1.92 4.20
C PRO A 479 -16.78 0.65 4.89
N GLY A 480 -17.09 0.41 6.15
CA GLY A 480 -16.46 -0.58 7.01
C GLY A 480 -15.23 0.03 7.70
N ALA A 481 -14.27 -0.78 8.11
CA ALA A 481 -13.06 -0.31 8.77
C ALA A 481 -11.82 -1.01 8.23
N THR A 482 -10.74 -0.25 8.02
CA THR A 482 -9.40 -0.78 7.77
C THR A 482 -8.64 -0.85 9.11
N PRO A 483 -8.46 -2.05 9.68
CA PRO A 483 -7.81 -2.19 10.98
C PRO A 483 -6.30 -1.99 10.89
N SER A 484 -5.72 -1.40 11.94
CA SER A 484 -4.27 -1.36 12.19
C SER A 484 -3.96 -2.11 13.48
N ILE A 485 -2.79 -2.74 13.57
CA ILE A 485 -2.33 -3.44 14.77
C ILE A 485 -1.09 -2.73 15.34
N SER A 486 -1.10 -2.49 16.65
CA SER A 486 0.11 -2.13 17.39
C SER A 486 0.46 -3.19 18.40
N ALA A 487 1.74 -3.56 18.51
CA ALA A 487 2.21 -4.59 19.43
C ALA A 487 3.68 -4.41 19.79
N ASN A 488 4.11 -4.99 20.92
CA ASN A 488 5.51 -5.19 21.25
C ASN A 488 5.90 -6.64 20.88
N GLY A 489 6.45 -6.81 19.69
CA GLY A 489 6.65 -8.14 19.11
C GLY A 489 5.32 -8.88 18.96
N THR A 490 5.14 -9.97 19.71
CA THR A 490 3.88 -10.75 19.74
C THR A 490 3.02 -10.46 20.99
N SER A 491 3.37 -9.42 21.75
CA SER A 491 2.73 -9.12 23.04
C SER A 491 2.02 -7.78 23.01
N SER A 492 1.04 -7.60 23.91
CA SER A 492 0.33 -6.34 24.14
C SER A 492 -0.35 -5.78 22.88
N ALA A 493 -0.87 -6.67 22.03
CA ALA A 493 -1.45 -6.29 20.77
C ALA A 493 -2.81 -5.61 20.91
N ILE A 494 -2.96 -4.46 20.23
CA ILE A 494 -4.20 -3.69 20.14
C ILE A 494 -4.58 -3.56 18.67
N LEU A 495 -5.84 -3.85 18.36
CA LEU A 495 -6.44 -3.53 17.07
C LEU A 495 -7.10 -2.15 17.15
N TRP A 496 -6.77 -1.30 16.21
CA TRP A 496 -7.28 0.05 16.04
C TRP A 496 -8.13 0.16 14.78
N ALA A 497 -9.24 0.89 14.88
CA ALA A 497 -10.13 1.14 13.74
C ALA A 497 -10.72 2.54 13.84
N ALA A 498 -10.83 3.23 12.71
CA ALA A 498 -11.56 4.48 12.59
C ALA A 498 -12.96 4.18 12.01
N GLU A 499 -13.99 4.73 12.62
CA GLU A 499 -15.36 4.68 12.13
C GLU A 499 -15.68 5.99 11.41
N ASN A 500 -16.25 5.87 10.22
CA ASN A 500 -16.74 7.00 9.44
C ASN A 500 -18.15 7.38 9.94
N ASP A 501 -18.21 8.32 10.87
CA ASP A 501 -19.43 8.86 11.45
C ASP A 501 -19.27 10.38 11.67
N ASP A 502 -20.29 11.04 12.16
CA ASP A 502 -20.29 12.45 12.58
C ASP A 502 -20.76 12.56 14.04
N PRO A 503 -19.82 12.69 14.97
CA PRO A 503 -18.36 12.77 14.84
C PRO A 503 -17.71 11.39 14.54
N ALA A 504 -16.51 11.40 13.93
CA ALA A 504 -15.70 10.20 13.76
C ALA A 504 -15.35 9.53 15.08
N VAL A 505 -15.27 8.19 15.11
CA VAL A 505 -14.93 7.44 16.33
C VAL A 505 -13.67 6.61 16.11
N LEU A 506 -12.68 6.80 17.00
CA LEU A 506 -11.52 5.91 17.09
C LEU A 506 -11.86 4.77 18.08
N HIS A 507 -11.72 3.53 17.62
CA HIS A 507 -11.88 2.33 18.44
C HIS A 507 -10.55 1.62 18.70
N ALA A 508 -10.43 1.00 19.87
CA ALA A 508 -9.32 0.13 20.25
C ALA A 508 -9.86 -1.16 20.89
N TYR A 509 -9.39 -2.30 20.38
CA TYR A 509 -9.76 -3.63 20.87
C TYR A 509 -8.54 -4.44 21.28
N ASP A 510 -8.70 -5.37 22.22
CA ASP A 510 -7.70 -6.41 22.44
C ASP A 510 -7.62 -7.30 21.18
N ALA A 511 -6.48 -7.24 20.49
CA ALA A 511 -6.30 -7.99 19.24
C ALA A 511 -6.37 -9.52 19.44
N THR A 512 -6.16 -10.02 20.66
CA THR A 512 -6.28 -11.45 20.98
C THR A 512 -7.72 -11.89 21.20
N ASN A 513 -8.62 -10.94 21.50
CA ASN A 513 -10.05 -11.19 21.69
C ASN A 513 -10.87 -9.91 21.40
N LEU A 514 -11.33 -9.76 20.18
CA LEU A 514 -12.07 -8.58 19.71
C LEU A 514 -13.39 -8.30 20.45
N ALA A 515 -13.90 -9.24 21.25
CA ALA A 515 -15.04 -8.98 22.11
C ALA A 515 -14.72 -7.99 23.25
N THR A 516 -13.43 -7.75 23.52
CA THR A 516 -12.93 -6.82 24.53
C THR A 516 -12.58 -5.49 23.87
N GLU A 517 -13.49 -4.54 23.90
CA GLU A 517 -13.20 -3.14 23.57
C GLU A 517 -12.46 -2.51 24.74
N LEU A 518 -11.29 -1.95 24.47
CA LEU A 518 -10.43 -1.29 25.45
C LEU A 518 -10.82 0.19 25.60
N TYR A 519 -11.13 0.80 24.46
CA TYR A 519 -11.44 2.22 24.37
C TYR A 519 -12.20 2.54 23.09
N ASN A 520 -13.08 3.53 23.15
CA ASN A 520 -13.48 4.31 21.98
C ASN A 520 -13.60 5.80 22.36
N SER A 521 -13.46 6.69 21.37
CA SER A 521 -13.36 8.13 21.60
C SER A 521 -14.68 8.77 22.07
N SER A 522 -15.83 8.10 21.90
CA SER A 522 -17.12 8.58 22.38
C SER A 522 -17.38 8.29 23.86
N GLN A 523 -16.52 7.49 24.52
CA GLN A 523 -16.69 7.12 25.94
C GLN A 523 -16.13 8.16 26.91
N ALA A 524 -15.34 9.12 26.42
CA ALA A 524 -14.75 10.13 27.29
C ALA A 524 -15.82 11.11 27.80
N PRO A 525 -15.78 11.53 29.07
CA PRO A 525 -16.71 12.52 29.60
C PRO A 525 -16.51 13.88 28.89
N ASP A 526 -17.58 14.66 28.82
CA ASP A 526 -17.61 16.04 28.30
C ASP A 526 -17.08 16.15 26.86
N SER A 527 -17.30 15.13 26.01
CA SER A 527 -16.81 15.09 24.61
C SER A 527 -15.31 15.36 24.48
N ARG A 528 -14.51 15.07 25.52
CA ARG A 528 -13.06 15.35 25.52
C ARG A 528 -12.35 14.82 24.28
N ASP A 529 -12.71 13.63 23.85
CA ASP A 529 -12.03 12.88 22.80
C ASP A 529 -12.78 12.93 21.45
N GLU A 530 -13.84 13.75 21.36
CA GLU A 530 -14.62 13.93 20.15
C GLU A 530 -13.78 14.48 18.99
N LEU A 531 -13.86 13.85 17.83
CA LEU A 531 -13.27 14.29 16.57
C LEU A 531 -14.27 15.16 15.80
N SER A 532 -13.84 15.70 14.65
CA SER A 532 -14.77 16.22 13.64
C SER A 532 -15.44 15.07 12.88
N GLU A 533 -16.28 15.41 11.90
CA GLU A 533 -16.85 14.44 10.95
C GLU A 533 -15.77 13.52 10.38
N GLY A 534 -16.10 12.26 10.28
CA GLY A 534 -15.23 11.22 9.74
C GLY A 534 -15.04 11.35 8.23
N ASN A 535 -14.08 10.62 7.75
CA ASN A 535 -13.85 10.46 6.33
C ASN A 535 -13.82 8.98 5.97
N LYS A 536 -14.05 8.66 4.69
CA LYS A 536 -14.06 7.27 4.21
C LYS A 536 -12.63 6.73 4.15
N PHE A 537 -12.48 5.42 4.35
CA PHE A 537 -11.25 4.66 4.11
C PHE A 537 -10.06 5.02 5.01
N ILE A 538 -10.31 5.62 6.15
CA ILE A 538 -9.25 6.08 7.06
C ILE A 538 -8.58 4.90 7.76
N VAL A 539 -7.26 4.93 7.77
CA VAL A 539 -6.40 3.96 8.46
C VAL A 539 -5.69 4.66 9.62
N PRO A 540 -5.91 4.25 10.87
CA PRO A 540 -5.16 4.81 11.99
C PRO A 540 -3.66 4.50 11.88
N THR A 541 -2.81 5.52 11.97
CA THR A 541 -1.36 5.32 12.11
C THR A 541 -0.99 5.26 13.58
N VAL A 542 -0.42 4.13 13.99
CA VAL A 542 -0.06 3.90 15.40
C VAL A 542 1.45 3.76 15.52
N VAL A 543 2.08 4.70 16.22
CA VAL A 543 3.53 4.71 16.36
C VAL A 543 3.98 5.58 17.53
N ASN A 544 5.02 5.14 18.24
CA ASN A 544 5.69 5.91 19.29
C ASN A 544 4.72 6.47 20.36
N GLY A 545 3.81 5.63 20.83
CA GLY A 545 2.83 5.97 21.88
C GLY A 545 1.70 6.88 21.44
N LYS A 546 1.50 7.09 20.14
CA LYS A 546 0.42 7.92 19.58
C LYS A 546 -0.37 7.20 18.51
N VAL A 547 -1.61 7.65 18.32
CA VAL A 547 -2.51 7.23 17.24
C VAL A 547 -2.94 8.48 16.49
N TYR A 548 -2.76 8.47 15.17
CA TYR A 548 -3.10 9.56 14.26
C TYR A 548 -4.26 9.13 13.37
N VAL A 549 -5.32 9.94 13.35
CA VAL A 549 -6.57 9.65 12.63
C VAL A 549 -6.92 10.81 11.71
N GLY A 550 -6.92 10.57 10.39
CA GLY A 550 -7.39 11.55 9.41
C GLY A 550 -8.88 11.83 9.54
N THR A 551 -9.29 13.08 9.29
CA THR A 551 -10.67 13.55 9.30
C THR A 551 -10.91 14.51 8.15
N ILE A 552 -12.13 15.04 8.00
CA ILE A 552 -12.45 16.00 6.92
C ILE A 552 -11.72 17.33 7.01
N ASN A 553 -11.10 17.68 8.14
CA ASN A 553 -10.45 18.98 8.35
C ASN A 553 -9.15 18.89 9.16
N GLY A 554 -8.55 17.71 9.27
CA GLY A 554 -7.30 17.57 10.00
C GLY A 554 -6.97 16.15 10.45
N VAL A 555 -6.08 16.08 11.44
CA VAL A 555 -5.64 14.83 12.06
C VAL A 555 -5.87 14.89 13.56
N GLY A 556 -6.68 13.98 14.08
CA GLY A 556 -6.81 13.76 15.52
C GLY A 556 -5.58 12.99 16.04
N VAL A 557 -4.96 13.49 17.11
CA VAL A 557 -3.80 12.86 17.74
C VAL A 557 -4.19 12.37 19.13
N PHE A 558 -4.08 11.06 19.34
CA PHE A 558 -4.39 10.39 20.60
C PHE A 558 -3.13 9.83 21.24
N GLY A 559 -3.15 9.67 22.56
CA GLY A 559 -2.05 9.11 23.34
C GLY A 559 -2.37 9.02 24.81
N LEU A 560 -1.37 8.66 25.63
CA LEU A 560 -1.55 8.61 27.10
C LEU A 560 -1.75 10.02 27.65
N LEU A 561 -2.78 10.17 28.48
CA LEU A 561 -3.07 11.39 29.22
C LEU A 561 -2.05 11.57 30.37
N LYS A 562 -1.68 12.83 30.64
CA LYS A 562 -0.76 13.18 31.73
C LYS A 562 -1.49 13.28 33.06
#